data_2e63e365b90407bdaaf2470064d53c8e
#
_entry.id   2e63e365b90407bdaaf2470064d53c8e
#
_cell.length_a   1.000
_cell.length_b   1.000
_cell.length_c   1.000
_cell.angle_alpha   90.00
_cell.angle_beta   90.00
_cell.angle_gamma   90.00
#
_symmetry.space_group_name_H-M   'P 1'
#
loop_
_entity.id
_entity.type
_entity.pdbx_description
1 polymer ?
#
loop_
_entity_poly.entity_id
_entity_poly.type
_entity_poly.pdbx_seq_one_letter_code
_entity_poly.pdbx_strand_id
1 'polypeptide(L)'
;MLFSVLLLVAILSYFWGVFSLNDQKKSIDKFVNKFQPQNQLDQKYQDMLIRLDIDSGSLNALAGIFARSGEFNKAIAIYLIALQKALTKSQKELIFLNLGKAYLKAGFIQRSIEVFLEAIKISPKNIDALSHLGLGFEKLRLHDKSLEVLDALQEQGVDVAQEIAYTKALKLKNSQMEFDQKVAKMAKFANDFKLVSRMILELFIINGKDINLINIKPDLADCLDILYLNDAILDGDEYKELYSAKGQNQTPINNFELKLLKTAKQNKINATLSFSYVCNKCKGTYPLFFYRCNHCARLGSCVIIPNLIKENDEECISF
;
A
#
# COMPACT_ATOMS: atom_id res chain seq x y z
N MET A 1 61.92 -8.02 -13.03
CA MET A 1 60.97 -8.70 -12.13
C MET A 1 59.74 -7.86 -11.78
N LEU A 2 59.86 -6.61 -11.28
CA LEU A 2 58.69 -5.79 -10.89
C LEU A 2 57.75 -5.47 -12.06
N PHE A 3 58.29 -5.21 -13.26
CA PHE A 3 57.52 -4.85 -14.45
C PHE A 3 56.67 -6.03 -14.98
N SER A 4 57.19 -7.27 -14.87
CA SER A 4 56.44 -8.48 -15.29
C SER A 4 55.29 -8.80 -14.34
N VAL A 5 55.42 -8.51 -13.05
CA VAL A 5 54.35 -8.70 -12.08
C VAL A 5 53.24 -7.67 -12.28
N LEU A 6 53.60 -6.38 -12.51
CA LEU A 6 52.60 -5.33 -12.82
C LEU A 6 51.81 -5.63 -14.11
N LEU A 7 52.49 -6.13 -15.14
CA LEU A 7 51.84 -6.51 -16.40
C LEU A 7 50.86 -7.68 -16.19
N LEU A 8 51.24 -8.67 -15.38
CA LEU A 8 50.44 -9.83 -15.04
C LEU A 8 49.17 -9.43 -14.24
N VAL A 9 49.32 -8.51 -13.26
CA VAL A 9 48.19 -7.94 -12.50
C VAL A 9 47.24 -7.15 -13.40
N ALA A 10 47.78 -6.35 -14.32
CA ALA A 10 46.97 -5.59 -15.27
C ALA A 10 46.15 -6.52 -16.21
N ILE A 11 46.79 -7.58 -16.72
CA ILE A 11 46.14 -8.57 -17.57
C ILE A 11 45.04 -9.33 -16.78
N LEU A 12 45.31 -9.79 -15.57
CA LEU A 12 44.35 -10.45 -14.72
C LEU A 12 43.19 -9.54 -14.35
N SER A 13 43.43 -8.27 -14.03
CA SER A 13 42.42 -7.26 -13.78
C SER A 13 41.56 -6.99 -14.99
N TYR A 14 42.11 -6.92 -16.18
CA TYR A 14 41.38 -6.78 -17.44
C TYR A 14 40.48 -7.97 -17.72
N PHE A 15 41.01 -9.21 -17.61
CA PHE A 15 40.23 -10.44 -17.79
C PHE A 15 39.11 -10.57 -16.74
N TRP A 16 39.37 -10.22 -15.47
CA TRP A 16 38.37 -10.21 -14.39
C TRP A 16 37.26 -9.21 -14.71
N GLY A 17 37.60 -8.00 -15.20
CA GLY A 17 36.61 -7.00 -15.61
C GLY A 17 35.70 -7.48 -16.75
N VAL A 18 36.29 -8.07 -17.80
CA VAL A 18 35.56 -8.61 -18.94
C VAL A 18 34.67 -9.80 -18.54
N PHE A 19 35.17 -10.69 -17.67
CA PHE A 19 34.42 -11.84 -17.17
C PHE A 19 33.24 -11.39 -16.31
N SER A 20 33.45 -10.44 -15.40
CA SER A 20 32.42 -9.85 -14.54
C SER A 20 31.32 -9.15 -15.35
N LEU A 21 31.67 -8.43 -16.41
CA LEU A 21 30.69 -7.78 -17.29
C LEU A 21 29.84 -8.81 -18.06
N ASN A 22 30.46 -9.89 -18.51
CA ASN A 22 29.75 -10.95 -19.25
C ASN A 22 28.80 -11.73 -18.35
N ASP A 23 29.18 -12.00 -17.09
CA ASP A 23 28.30 -12.63 -16.10
C ASP A 23 27.13 -11.74 -15.69
N GLN A 24 27.34 -10.43 -15.54
CA GLN A 24 26.28 -9.48 -15.29
C GLN A 24 25.27 -9.42 -16.47
N LYS A 25 25.76 -9.42 -17.70
CA LYS A 25 24.91 -9.44 -18.90
C LYS A 25 24.07 -10.71 -18.95
N LYS A 26 24.68 -11.89 -18.75
CA LYS A 26 23.95 -13.16 -18.68
C LYS A 26 22.90 -13.21 -17.57
N SER A 27 23.20 -12.61 -16.41
CA SER A 27 22.27 -12.51 -15.29
C SER A 27 21.06 -11.65 -15.65
N ILE A 28 21.27 -10.51 -16.33
CA ILE A 28 20.18 -9.65 -16.80
C ILE A 28 19.34 -10.34 -17.87
N ASP A 29 19.96 -11.01 -18.83
CA ASP A 29 19.23 -11.74 -19.88
C ASP A 29 18.35 -12.86 -19.28
N LYS A 30 18.86 -13.61 -18.30
CA LYS A 30 18.06 -14.59 -17.56
C LYS A 30 16.91 -13.93 -16.81
N PHE A 31 17.16 -12.78 -16.18
CA PHE A 31 16.13 -12.02 -15.49
C PHE A 31 15.05 -11.56 -16.46
N VAL A 32 15.43 -10.93 -17.58
CA VAL A 32 14.50 -10.44 -18.61
C VAL A 32 13.62 -11.57 -19.13
N ASN A 33 14.21 -12.73 -19.47
CA ASN A 33 13.46 -13.89 -19.96
C ASN A 33 12.45 -14.42 -18.92
N LYS A 34 12.80 -14.39 -17.62
CA LYS A 34 11.90 -14.82 -16.54
C LYS A 34 10.72 -13.87 -16.35
N PHE A 35 10.91 -12.58 -16.58
CA PHE A 35 9.96 -11.52 -16.21
C PHE A 35 9.14 -10.98 -17.39
N GLN A 36 9.25 -11.56 -18.60
CA GLN A 36 8.42 -11.14 -19.73
C GLN A 36 6.92 -11.35 -19.45
N PRO A 37 6.06 -10.35 -19.70
CA PRO A 37 4.61 -10.48 -19.55
C PRO A 37 4.01 -11.35 -20.68
N GLN A 38 2.91 -12.05 -20.39
CA GLN A 38 2.24 -12.93 -21.36
C GLN A 38 1.53 -12.16 -22.50
N ASN A 39 1.04 -10.93 -22.25
CA ASN A 39 0.45 -10.02 -23.23
C ASN A 39 1.42 -8.86 -23.49
N GLN A 40 2.27 -9.02 -24.48
CA GLN A 40 3.39 -8.13 -24.75
C GLN A 40 3.03 -7.00 -25.71
N LEU A 41 3.91 -5.98 -25.74
CA LEU A 41 4.10 -5.15 -26.91
C LEU A 41 4.29 -6.06 -28.12
N ASP A 42 3.65 -5.74 -29.26
CA ASP A 42 3.83 -6.50 -30.50
C ASP A 42 5.32 -6.78 -30.77
N GLN A 43 5.66 -8.01 -31.09
CA GLN A 43 7.05 -8.45 -31.29
C GLN A 43 7.81 -7.53 -32.26
N LYS A 44 7.12 -7.04 -33.29
CA LYS A 44 7.68 -6.08 -34.25
C LYS A 44 8.15 -4.79 -33.58
N TYR A 45 7.39 -4.26 -32.64
CA TYR A 45 7.78 -3.04 -31.89
C TYR A 45 8.89 -3.31 -30.88
N GLN A 46 8.90 -4.48 -30.26
CA GLN A 46 10.00 -4.88 -29.38
C GLN A 46 11.31 -4.98 -30.17
N ASP A 47 11.32 -5.69 -31.29
CA ASP A 47 12.50 -5.84 -32.15
C ASP A 47 12.99 -4.48 -32.65
N MET A 48 12.06 -3.58 -33.01
CA MET A 48 12.40 -2.22 -33.38
C MET A 48 13.09 -1.46 -32.24
N LEU A 49 12.55 -1.47 -31.02
CA LEU A 49 13.13 -0.78 -29.86
C LEU A 49 14.51 -1.36 -29.46
N ILE A 50 14.69 -2.67 -29.66
CA ILE A 50 15.99 -3.32 -29.40
C ILE A 50 17.03 -2.86 -30.43
N ARG A 51 16.66 -2.76 -31.71
CA ARG A 51 17.58 -2.41 -32.82
C ARG A 51 17.91 -0.92 -32.88
N LEU A 52 16.97 -0.07 -32.50
CA LEU A 52 17.18 1.38 -32.48
C LEU A 52 18.27 1.75 -31.47
N ASP A 53 19.10 2.72 -31.82
CA ASP A 53 20.12 3.30 -30.92
C ASP A 53 19.47 4.29 -29.95
N ILE A 54 18.53 3.77 -29.14
CA ILE A 54 17.88 4.52 -28.08
C ILE A 54 18.54 4.12 -26.76
N ASP A 55 18.96 5.10 -25.98
CA ASP A 55 19.60 4.89 -24.67
C ASP A 55 18.58 4.37 -23.62
N SER A 56 19.11 3.73 -22.58
CA SER A 56 18.28 3.15 -21.50
C SER A 56 17.46 4.19 -20.73
N GLY A 57 17.93 5.43 -20.62
CA GLY A 57 17.21 6.51 -19.92
C GLY A 57 15.96 6.93 -20.71
N SER A 58 16.10 7.12 -22.02
CA SER A 58 14.96 7.45 -22.90
C SER A 58 13.91 6.34 -22.91
N LEU A 59 14.33 5.06 -22.94
CA LEU A 59 13.41 3.92 -22.83
C LEU A 59 12.75 3.85 -21.46
N ASN A 60 13.48 4.12 -20.38
CA ASN A 60 12.92 4.21 -19.04
C ASN A 60 11.85 5.32 -18.94
N ALA A 61 12.09 6.48 -19.54
CA ALA A 61 11.11 7.58 -19.59
C ALA A 61 9.86 7.20 -20.40
N LEU A 62 10.04 6.56 -21.58
CA LEU A 62 8.95 6.06 -22.40
C LEU A 62 8.09 5.04 -21.64
N ALA A 63 8.72 4.06 -21.01
CA ALA A 63 8.03 3.09 -20.14
C ALA A 63 7.24 3.77 -19.03
N GLY A 64 7.79 4.84 -18.42
CA GLY A 64 7.11 5.65 -17.42
C GLY A 64 5.84 6.35 -17.92
N ILE A 65 5.79 6.74 -19.21
CA ILE A 65 4.58 7.29 -19.84
C ILE A 65 3.49 6.21 -19.88
N PHE A 66 3.79 5.02 -20.39
CA PHE A 66 2.85 3.90 -20.43
C PHE A 66 2.39 3.47 -19.04
N ALA A 67 3.28 3.48 -18.03
CA ALA A 67 2.91 3.18 -16.66
C ALA A 67 1.94 4.21 -16.06
N ARG A 68 2.08 5.50 -16.40
CA ARG A 68 1.15 6.56 -15.98
C ARG A 68 -0.21 6.48 -16.67
N SER A 69 -0.24 6.02 -17.93
CA SER A 69 -1.51 5.81 -18.66
C SER A 69 -2.23 4.51 -18.27
N GLY A 70 -1.64 3.69 -17.35
CA GLY A 70 -2.23 2.42 -16.93
C GLY A 70 -1.90 1.22 -17.84
N GLU A 71 -1.11 1.43 -18.91
CA GLU A 71 -0.70 0.38 -19.83
C GLU A 71 0.51 -0.39 -19.29
N PHE A 72 0.33 -1.05 -18.14
CA PHE A 72 1.43 -1.66 -17.40
C PHE A 72 2.17 -2.75 -18.17
N ASN A 73 1.48 -3.55 -18.99
CA ASN A 73 2.14 -4.60 -19.78
C ASN A 73 3.12 -4.03 -20.79
N LYS A 74 2.75 -2.93 -21.47
CA LYS A 74 3.65 -2.22 -22.38
C LYS A 74 4.81 -1.57 -21.63
N ALA A 75 4.51 -0.93 -20.50
CA ALA A 75 5.53 -0.33 -19.65
C ALA A 75 6.58 -1.37 -19.19
N ILE A 76 6.13 -2.52 -18.71
CA ILE A 76 6.99 -3.62 -18.24
C ILE A 76 7.89 -4.11 -19.40
N ALA A 77 7.34 -4.34 -20.59
CA ALA A 77 8.12 -4.78 -21.75
C ALA A 77 9.23 -3.77 -22.11
N ILE A 78 8.90 -2.47 -22.11
CA ILE A 78 9.88 -1.41 -22.43
C ILE A 78 10.92 -1.26 -21.31
N TYR A 79 10.55 -1.37 -20.02
CA TYR A 79 11.51 -1.39 -18.93
C TYR A 79 12.50 -2.55 -19.02
N LEU A 80 12.04 -3.74 -19.43
CA LEU A 80 12.91 -4.89 -19.62
C LEU A 80 13.93 -4.65 -20.76
N ILE A 81 13.50 -4.01 -21.87
CA ILE A 81 14.41 -3.59 -22.96
C ILE A 81 15.40 -2.51 -22.44
N ALA A 82 14.91 -1.54 -21.67
CA ALA A 82 15.76 -0.51 -21.06
C ALA A 82 16.84 -1.13 -20.15
N LEU A 83 16.47 -2.17 -19.40
CA LEU A 83 17.38 -2.88 -18.50
C LEU A 83 18.52 -3.58 -19.27
N GLN A 84 18.23 -4.18 -20.44
CA GLN A 84 19.25 -4.81 -21.30
C GLN A 84 20.25 -3.79 -21.85
N LYS A 85 19.79 -2.55 -22.09
CA LYS A 85 20.63 -1.46 -22.61
C LYS A 85 21.30 -0.64 -21.49
N ALA A 86 21.01 -0.90 -20.23
CA ALA A 86 21.58 -0.15 -19.10
C ALA A 86 23.05 -0.50 -18.88
N LEU A 87 23.91 0.50 -18.96
CA LEU A 87 25.35 0.36 -18.85
C LEU A 87 25.87 0.54 -17.41
N THR A 88 25.23 1.42 -16.63
CA THR A 88 25.68 1.76 -15.28
C THR A 88 24.80 1.14 -14.19
N LYS A 89 25.37 0.96 -13.00
CA LYS A 89 24.63 0.50 -11.81
C LYS A 89 23.46 1.42 -11.48
N SER A 90 23.64 2.74 -11.58
CA SER A 90 22.61 3.73 -11.30
C SER A 90 21.44 3.64 -12.29
N GLN A 91 21.72 3.43 -13.58
CA GLN A 91 20.66 3.19 -14.57
C GLN A 91 19.87 1.92 -14.24
N LYS A 92 20.55 0.82 -13.92
CA LYS A 92 19.91 -0.46 -13.56
C LYS A 92 19.05 -0.31 -12.31
N GLU A 93 19.54 0.34 -11.26
CA GLU A 93 18.81 0.62 -10.03
C GLU A 93 17.51 1.37 -10.32
N LEU A 94 17.56 2.47 -11.07
CA LEU A 94 16.40 3.28 -11.42
C LEU A 94 15.36 2.48 -12.24
N ILE A 95 15.84 1.68 -13.20
CA ILE A 95 14.95 0.86 -14.03
C ILE A 95 14.31 -0.25 -13.20
N PHE A 96 15.06 -0.95 -12.34
CA PHE A 96 14.49 -1.94 -11.43
C PHE A 96 13.43 -1.33 -10.50
N LEU A 97 13.71 -0.14 -9.95
CA LEU A 97 12.74 0.58 -9.11
C LEU A 97 11.44 0.85 -9.89
N ASN A 98 11.53 1.41 -11.08
CA ASN A 98 10.36 1.75 -11.89
C ASN A 98 9.61 0.50 -12.41
N LEU A 99 10.34 -0.54 -12.80
CA LEU A 99 9.79 -1.84 -13.17
C LEU A 99 9.05 -2.50 -12.01
N GLY A 100 9.64 -2.48 -10.81
CA GLY A 100 9.00 -2.97 -9.59
C GLY A 100 7.68 -2.24 -9.29
N LYS A 101 7.68 -0.91 -9.43
CA LYS A 101 6.46 -0.09 -9.29
C LYS A 101 5.41 -0.44 -10.35
N ALA A 102 5.81 -0.69 -11.59
CA ALA A 102 4.89 -1.09 -12.65
C ALA A 102 4.25 -2.46 -12.36
N TYR A 103 5.04 -3.46 -11.93
CA TYR A 103 4.51 -4.76 -11.51
C TYR A 103 3.56 -4.65 -10.32
N LEU A 104 3.91 -3.82 -9.31
CA LEU A 104 3.08 -3.62 -8.12
C LEU A 104 1.70 -3.04 -8.49
N LYS A 105 1.68 -2.03 -9.36
CA LYS A 105 0.44 -1.40 -9.86
C LYS A 105 -0.36 -2.33 -10.78
N ALA A 106 0.31 -3.16 -11.56
CA ALA A 106 -0.32 -4.19 -12.38
C ALA A 106 -0.91 -5.37 -11.57
N GLY A 107 -0.67 -5.41 -10.24
CA GLY A 107 -1.14 -6.49 -9.37
C GLY A 107 -0.22 -7.72 -9.31
N PHE A 108 0.91 -7.72 -10.00
CA PHE A 108 1.90 -8.81 -9.97
C PHE A 108 2.83 -8.68 -8.74
N ILE A 109 2.25 -8.79 -7.54
CA ILE A 109 2.94 -8.47 -6.28
C ILE A 109 4.22 -9.28 -6.08
N GLN A 110 4.17 -10.59 -6.32
CA GLN A 110 5.36 -11.46 -6.16
C GLN A 110 6.50 -11.02 -7.09
N ARG A 111 6.20 -10.71 -8.36
CA ARG A 111 7.20 -10.23 -9.31
C ARG A 111 7.76 -8.87 -8.90
N SER A 112 6.92 -7.97 -8.38
CA SER A 112 7.37 -6.67 -7.90
C SER A 112 8.38 -6.80 -6.76
N ILE A 113 8.15 -7.71 -5.81
CA ILE A 113 9.08 -8.01 -4.72
C ILE A 113 10.43 -8.48 -5.26
N GLU A 114 10.45 -9.45 -6.17
CA GLU A 114 11.68 -9.95 -6.78
C GLU A 114 12.48 -8.82 -7.46
N VAL A 115 11.78 -7.92 -8.16
CA VAL A 115 12.40 -6.77 -8.85
C VAL A 115 12.94 -5.74 -7.87
N PHE A 116 12.21 -5.43 -6.78
CA PHE A 116 12.72 -4.51 -5.75
C PHE A 116 13.94 -5.08 -5.03
N LEU A 117 14.00 -6.39 -4.82
CA LEU A 117 15.19 -7.05 -4.28
C LEU A 117 16.41 -6.87 -5.18
N GLU A 118 16.26 -6.90 -6.52
CA GLU A 118 17.37 -6.57 -7.43
C GLU A 118 17.81 -5.09 -7.30
N ALA A 119 16.88 -4.16 -7.15
CA ALA A 119 17.21 -2.75 -6.90
C ALA A 119 18.02 -2.59 -5.59
N ILE A 120 17.59 -3.28 -4.51
CA ILE A 120 18.26 -3.24 -3.20
C ILE A 120 19.63 -3.91 -3.21
N LYS A 121 19.84 -4.96 -4.02
CA LYS A 121 21.19 -5.54 -4.21
C LYS A 121 22.18 -4.52 -4.78
N ILE A 122 21.71 -3.60 -5.61
CA ILE A 122 22.55 -2.53 -6.17
C ILE A 122 22.74 -1.41 -5.16
N SER A 123 21.65 -1.00 -4.50
CA SER A 123 21.62 0.11 -3.53
C SER A 123 20.82 -0.29 -2.28
N PRO A 124 21.50 -0.89 -1.27
CA PRO A 124 20.83 -1.40 -0.06
C PRO A 124 20.11 -0.33 0.77
N LYS A 125 20.48 0.93 0.60
CA LYS A 125 19.88 2.07 1.31
C LYS A 125 18.86 2.85 0.47
N ASN A 126 18.39 2.31 -0.65
CA ASN A 126 17.37 2.96 -1.47
C ASN A 126 16.02 2.95 -0.73
N ILE A 127 15.66 4.09 -0.12
CA ILE A 127 14.44 4.28 0.69
C ILE A 127 13.18 3.97 -0.13
N ASP A 128 13.16 4.38 -1.40
CA ASP A 128 12.00 4.20 -2.28
C ASP A 128 11.79 2.70 -2.61
N ALA A 129 12.85 1.97 -2.91
CA ALA A 129 12.79 0.52 -3.14
C ALA A 129 12.39 -0.25 -1.87
N LEU A 130 12.97 0.09 -0.71
CA LEU A 130 12.61 -0.50 0.58
C LEU A 130 11.14 -0.24 0.91
N SER A 131 10.66 1.00 0.77
CA SER A 131 9.25 1.35 1.06
C SER A 131 8.26 0.55 0.20
N HIS A 132 8.55 0.38 -1.09
CA HIS A 132 7.72 -0.42 -1.98
C HIS A 132 7.85 -1.93 -1.73
N LEU A 133 9.02 -2.39 -1.30
CA LEU A 133 9.22 -3.79 -0.88
C LEU A 133 8.39 -4.11 0.37
N GLY A 134 8.42 -3.25 1.39
CA GLY A 134 7.59 -3.37 2.59
C GLY A 134 6.10 -3.43 2.25
N LEU A 135 5.63 -2.56 1.33
CA LEU A 135 4.26 -2.58 0.82
C LEU A 135 3.93 -3.88 0.08
N GLY A 136 4.86 -4.41 -0.71
CA GLY A 136 4.70 -5.70 -1.40
C GLY A 136 4.52 -6.85 -0.40
N PHE A 137 5.34 -6.90 0.65
CA PHE A 137 5.21 -7.89 1.72
C PHE A 137 3.91 -7.75 2.51
N GLU A 138 3.47 -6.52 2.82
CA GLU A 138 2.18 -6.24 3.45
C GLU A 138 1.02 -6.81 2.62
N LYS A 139 1.01 -6.56 1.30
CA LYS A 139 -0.04 -7.06 0.39
C LYS A 139 -0.06 -8.60 0.30
N LEU A 140 1.07 -9.28 0.45
CA LEU A 140 1.15 -10.73 0.54
C LEU A 140 0.91 -11.27 1.96
N ARG A 141 0.60 -10.43 2.94
CA ARG A 141 0.43 -10.77 4.36
C ARG A 141 1.69 -11.38 4.99
N LEU A 142 2.85 -11.10 4.43
CA LEU A 142 4.15 -11.49 4.96
C LEU A 142 4.61 -10.45 5.99
N HIS A 143 3.86 -10.36 7.10
CA HIS A 143 4.00 -9.27 8.07
C HIS A 143 5.40 -9.20 8.69
N ASP A 144 6.04 -10.36 8.95
CA ASP A 144 7.40 -10.38 9.54
C ASP A 144 8.42 -9.75 8.58
N LYS A 145 8.38 -10.12 7.29
CA LYS A 145 9.26 -9.52 6.27
C LYS A 145 8.97 -8.04 6.06
N SER A 146 7.70 -7.65 6.15
CA SER A 146 7.33 -6.21 6.09
C SER A 146 7.94 -5.45 7.26
N LEU A 147 7.90 -6.01 8.49
CA LEU A 147 8.49 -5.40 9.67
C LEU A 147 10.01 -5.27 9.56
N GLU A 148 10.72 -6.32 9.10
CA GLU A 148 12.17 -6.27 8.87
C GLU A 148 12.57 -5.10 7.94
N VAL A 149 11.80 -4.88 6.87
CA VAL A 149 12.04 -3.76 5.94
C VAL A 149 11.71 -2.41 6.58
N LEU A 150 10.65 -2.33 7.38
CA LEU A 150 10.27 -1.10 8.09
C LEU A 150 11.31 -0.74 9.16
N ASP A 151 11.84 -1.73 9.88
CA ASP A 151 12.94 -1.53 10.84
C ASP A 151 14.20 -0.99 10.12
N ALA A 152 14.56 -1.53 8.95
CA ALA A 152 15.67 -1.03 8.14
C ALA A 152 15.44 0.41 7.63
N LEU A 153 14.21 0.82 7.36
CA LEU A 153 13.86 2.20 7.03
C LEU A 153 13.97 3.12 8.26
N GLN A 154 13.52 2.66 9.42
CA GLN A 154 13.62 3.39 10.69
C GLN A 154 15.07 3.64 11.10
N GLU A 155 15.96 2.65 10.92
CA GLU A 155 17.40 2.79 11.14
C GLU A 155 18.05 3.85 10.22
N GLN A 156 17.47 4.11 9.06
CA GLN A 156 17.87 5.17 8.15
C GLN A 156 17.25 6.54 8.50
N GLY A 157 16.51 6.64 9.61
CA GLY A 157 15.86 7.87 10.04
C GLY A 157 14.54 8.20 9.34
N VAL A 158 13.95 7.24 8.62
CA VAL A 158 12.62 7.41 8.02
C VAL A 158 11.56 7.20 9.09
N ASP A 159 10.62 8.14 9.22
CA ASP A 159 9.49 7.97 10.13
C ASP A 159 8.48 6.98 9.52
N VAL A 160 8.47 5.76 10.06
CA VAL A 160 7.59 4.65 9.68
C VAL A 160 6.84 4.07 10.90
N ALA A 161 6.76 4.85 11.98
CA ALA A 161 6.16 4.38 13.23
C ALA A 161 4.69 3.93 13.04
N GLN A 162 3.93 4.66 12.24
CA GLN A 162 2.54 4.31 11.92
C GLN A 162 2.44 3.02 11.09
N GLU A 163 3.32 2.83 10.12
CA GLU A 163 3.41 1.63 9.29
C GLU A 163 3.77 0.40 10.13
N ILE A 164 4.70 0.54 11.06
CA ILE A 164 5.10 -0.53 12.01
C ILE A 164 3.91 -0.90 12.90
N ALA A 165 3.25 0.08 13.50
CA ALA A 165 2.09 -0.17 14.36
C ALA A 165 0.96 -0.87 13.60
N TYR A 166 0.64 -0.39 12.41
CA TYR A 166 -0.37 -0.99 11.53
C TYR A 166 -0.01 -2.44 11.15
N THR A 167 1.23 -2.69 10.73
CA THR A 167 1.68 -4.03 10.35
C THR A 167 1.67 -5.00 11.54
N LYS A 168 2.07 -4.54 12.74
CA LYS A 168 1.94 -5.30 13.99
C LYS A 168 0.48 -5.60 14.31
N ALA A 169 -0.42 -4.63 14.15
CA ALA A 169 -1.85 -4.83 14.36
C ALA A 169 -2.44 -5.84 13.37
N LEU A 170 -2.09 -5.77 12.09
CA LEU A 170 -2.49 -6.77 11.09
C LEU A 170 -1.98 -8.17 11.43
N LYS A 171 -0.73 -8.32 11.86
CA LYS A 171 -0.16 -9.59 12.30
C LYS A 171 -0.94 -10.18 13.46
N LEU A 172 -1.27 -9.35 14.47
CA LEU A 172 -2.07 -9.77 15.62
C LEU A 172 -3.50 -10.13 15.21
N LYS A 173 -4.16 -9.30 14.39
CA LYS A 173 -5.52 -9.55 13.87
C LYS A 173 -5.62 -10.91 13.19
N ASN A 174 -4.61 -11.28 12.41
CA ASN A 174 -4.58 -12.52 11.63
C ASN A 174 -3.96 -13.72 12.39
N SER A 175 -3.51 -13.56 13.64
CA SER A 175 -2.91 -14.63 14.43
C SER A 175 -3.96 -15.60 14.97
N GLN A 176 -3.53 -16.80 15.38
CA GLN A 176 -4.36 -17.82 16.07
C GLN A 176 -4.55 -17.52 17.58
N MET A 177 -4.13 -16.35 18.03
CA MET A 177 -4.15 -15.96 19.44
C MET A 177 -5.59 -15.77 19.94
N GLU A 178 -5.82 -16.03 21.24
CA GLU A 178 -7.09 -15.74 21.89
C GLU A 178 -7.48 -14.26 21.78
N PHE A 179 -8.79 -13.98 21.68
CA PHE A 179 -9.32 -12.64 21.44
C PHE A 179 -8.77 -11.61 22.44
N ASP A 180 -8.87 -11.89 23.75
CA ASP A 180 -8.47 -10.94 24.79
C ASP A 180 -6.97 -10.65 24.77
N GLN A 181 -6.15 -11.67 24.52
CA GLN A 181 -4.71 -11.50 24.37
C GLN A 181 -4.35 -10.66 23.13
N LYS A 182 -5.10 -10.87 22.04
CA LYS A 182 -4.93 -10.11 20.79
C LYS A 182 -5.23 -8.64 21.01
N VAL A 183 -6.38 -8.33 21.62
CA VAL A 183 -6.80 -6.97 21.96
C VAL A 183 -5.81 -6.32 22.94
N ALA A 184 -5.42 -7.00 24.02
CA ALA A 184 -4.47 -6.46 25.00
C ALA A 184 -3.11 -6.10 24.38
N LYS A 185 -2.63 -6.89 23.40
CA LYS A 185 -1.39 -6.57 22.67
C LYS A 185 -1.56 -5.39 21.73
N MET A 186 -2.70 -5.28 21.03
CA MET A 186 -2.98 -4.16 20.13
C MET A 186 -3.17 -2.85 20.93
N ALA A 187 -3.80 -2.90 22.08
CA ALA A 187 -4.02 -1.76 22.95
C ALA A 187 -2.72 -1.04 23.39
N LYS A 188 -1.58 -1.76 23.46
CA LYS A 188 -0.29 -1.18 23.86
C LYS A 188 0.20 -0.05 22.94
N PHE A 189 -0.25 -0.02 21.69
CA PHE A 189 0.13 1.00 20.70
C PHE A 189 -1.07 1.70 20.05
N ALA A 190 -2.29 1.37 20.47
CA ALA A 190 -3.49 1.98 19.91
C ALA A 190 -3.67 3.45 20.35
N ASN A 191 -3.14 3.85 21.51
CA ASN A 191 -3.18 5.24 21.98
C ASN A 191 -2.43 6.19 21.04
N ASP A 192 -1.30 5.73 20.50
CA ASP A 192 -0.44 6.55 19.67
C ASP A 192 -0.89 6.54 18.19
N PHE A 193 -1.67 5.51 17.81
CA PHE A 193 -2.06 5.28 16.41
C PHE A 193 -3.55 5.00 16.24
N LYS A 194 -4.33 6.02 15.91
CA LYS A 194 -5.80 5.98 15.75
C LYS A 194 -6.32 4.84 14.84
N LEU A 195 -5.55 4.45 13.85
CA LEU A 195 -5.90 3.32 12.98
C LEU A 195 -6.07 2.01 13.75
N VAL A 196 -5.27 1.83 14.81
CA VAL A 196 -5.30 0.60 15.60
C VAL A 196 -6.53 0.56 16.51
N SER A 197 -6.96 1.71 17.07
CA SER A 197 -8.20 1.77 17.87
C SER A 197 -9.43 1.42 17.05
N ARG A 198 -9.52 1.91 15.79
CA ARG A 198 -10.56 1.46 14.85
C ARG A 198 -10.49 -0.05 14.56
N MET A 199 -9.30 -0.61 14.35
CA MET A 199 -9.13 -2.06 14.13
C MET A 199 -9.58 -2.88 15.33
N ILE A 200 -9.39 -2.39 16.55
CA ILE A 200 -9.87 -3.03 17.77
C ILE A 200 -11.41 -3.01 17.78
N LEU A 201 -12.05 -1.85 17.51
CA LEU A 201 -13.50 -1.75 17.42
C LEU A 201 -14.08 -2.73 16.39
N GLU A 202 -13.49 -2.82 15.20
CA GLU A 202 -13.89 -3.81 14.19
C GLU A 202 -13.80 -5.25 14.71
N LEU A 203 -12.72 -5.58 15.44
CA LEU A 203 -12.57 -6.91 16.03
C LEU A 203 -13.67 -7.23 17.04
N PHE A 204 -14.06 -6.28 17.88
CA PHE A 204 -15.15 -6.47 18.85
C PHE A 204 -16.47 -6.73 18.13
N ILE A 205 -16.81 -5.92 17.14
CA ILE A 205 -18.06 -6.05 16.37
C ILE A 205 -18.11 -7.38 15.61
N ILE A 206 -17.06 -7.73 14.87
CA ILE A 206 -16.98 -8.97 14.11
C ILE A 206 -17.11 -10.21 14.99
N ASN A 207 -16.60 -10.16 16.23
CA ASN A 207 -16.67 -11.27 17.17
C ASN A 207 -17.90 -11.21 18.09
N GLY A 208 -18.84 -10.27 17.89
CA GLY A 208 -20.03 -10.12 18.72
C GLY A 208 -19.74 -9.82 20.20
N LYS A 209 -18.63 -9.13 20.48
CA LYS A 209 -18.21 -8.75 21.83
C LYS A 209 -18.78 -7.40 22.20
N ASP A 210 -18.99 -7.19 23.50
CA ASP A 210 -19.44 -5.89 24.01
C ASP A 210 -18.36 -4.82 23.78
N ILE A 211 -18.66 -3.87 22.90
CA ILE A 211 -17.74 -2.80 22.51
C ILE A 211 -17.43 -1.83 23.65
N ASN A 212 -18.25 -1.79 24.71
CA ASN A 212 -18.00 -0.93 25.86
C ASN A 212 -16.86 -1.43 26.76
N LEU A 213 -16.39 -2.65 26.54
CA LEU A 213 -15.18 -3.19 27.15
C LEU A 213 -13.90 -2.66 26.50
N ILE A 214 -14.00 -1.87 25.42
CA ILE A 214 -12.84 -1.28 24.74
C ILE A 214 -12.28 -0.14 25.60
N ASN A 215 -11.03 -0.29 26.04
CA ASN A 215 -10.33 0.73 26.84
C ASN A 215 -9.85 1.92 26.00
N ILE A 216 -9.52 1.70 24.73
CA ILE A 216 -9.00 2.72 23.81
C ILE A 216 -9.99 2.86 22.66
N LYS A 217 -10.81 3.89 22.77
CA LYS A 217 -11.90 4.16 21.83
C LYS A 217 -11.41 5.01 20.65
N PRO A 218 -11.82 4.72 19.39
CA PRO A 218 -11.52 5.58 18.26
C PRO A 218 -12.34 6.87 18.32
N ASP A 219 -11.84 7.95 17.72
CA ASP A 219 -12.64 9.18 17.53
C ASP A 219 -13.88 8.89 16.69
N LEU A 220 -15.00 9.60 16.92
CA LEU A 220 -16.23 9.42 16.16
C LEU A 220 -16.01 9.56 14.64
N ALA A 221 -15.18 10.53 14.22
CA ALA A 221 -14.85 10.74 12.82
C ALA A 221 -14.19 9.53 12.13
N ASP A 222 -13.50 8.69 12.91
CA ASP A 222 -12.80 7.51 12.42
C ASP A 222 -13.64 6.22 12.50
N CYS A 223 -14.85 6.26 13.11
CA CYS A 223 -15.67 5.07 13.33
C CYS A 223 -17.19 5.29 13.14
N LEU A 224 -17.61 6.48 12.68
CA LEU A 224 -19.01 6.83 12.50
C LEU A 224 -19.77 5.80 11.65
N ASP A 225 -19.18 5.35 10.56
CA ASP A 225 -19.73 4.33 9.66
C ASP A 225 -19.96 3.00 10.38
N ILE A 226 -18.98 2.52 11.13
CA ILE A 226 -19.07 1.24 11.86
C ILE A 226 -20.19 1.30 12.90
N LEU A 227 -20.22 2.36 13.72
CA LEU A 227 -21.24 2.51 14.77
C LEU A 227 -22.63 2.70 14.19
N TYR A 228 -22.74 3.43 13.05
CA TYR A 228 -24.03 3.64 12.41
C TYR A 228 -24.57 2.38 11.76
N LEU A 229 -23.76 1.71 10.93
CA LEU A 229 -24.18 0.54 10.14
C LEU A 229 -24.44 -0.71 10.98
N ASN A 230 -23.76 -0.86 12.11
CA ASN A 230 -23.97 -2.02 13.01
C ASN A 230 -24.93 -1.72 14.17
N ASP A 231 -25.57 -0.56 14.17
CA ASP A 231 -26.41 -0.07 15.28
C ASP A 231 -25.74 -0.21 16.66
N ALA A 232 -24.42 -0.04 16.67
CA ALA A 232 -23.59 -0.28 17.83
C ALA A 232 -23.54 0.97 18.72
N ILE A 233 -23.67 0.79 20.03
CA ILE A 233 -23.65 1.87 21.03
C ILE A 233 -22.34 1.78 21.81
N LEU A 234 -21.48 2.78 21.62
CA LEU A 234 -20.23 2.94 22.34
C LEU A 234 -20.34 4.10 23.34
N ASP A 235 -20.08 3.85 24.61
CA ASP A 235 -20.19 4.85 25.67
C ASP A 235 -19.11 5.94 25.53
N GLY A 236 -19.54 7.19 25.62
CA GLY A 236 -18.66 8.36 25.56
C GLY A 236 -19.40 9.60 25.11
N ASP A 237 -18.95 10.79 25.57
CA ASP A 237 -19.61 12.05 25.21
C ASP A 237 -19.48 12.36 23.72
N GLU A 238 -18.40 11.98 23.09
CA GLU A 238 -18.11 12.15 21.67
C GLU A 238 -19.07 11.41 20.74
N TYR A 239 -19.70 10.31 21.21
CA TYR A 239 -20.65 9.52 20.41
C TYR A 239 -22.10 9.98 20.58
N LYS A 240 -22.39 10.83 21.57
CA LYS A 240 -23.75 11.27 21.88
C LYS A 240 -24.44 11.97 20.71
N GLU A 241 -23.71 12.68 19.85
CA GLU A 241 -24.27 13.30 18.65
C GLU A 241 -24.88 12.28 17.68
N LEU A 242 -24.19 11.14 17.49
CA LEU A 242 -24.69 10.05 16.66
C LEU A 242 -25.99 9.48 17.21
N TYR A 243 -26.05 9.22 18.53
CA TYR A 243 -27.25 8.67 19.16
C TYR A 243 -28.39 9.68 19.20
N SER A 244 -28.07 10.98 19.34
CA SER A 244 -29.06 12.05 19.19
C SER A 244 -29.65 12.10 17.77
N ALA A 245 -28.83 11.87 16.73
CA ALA A 245 -29.30 11.76 15.37
C ALA A 245 -30.17 10.55 15.12
N LYS A 246 -29.92 9.45 15.83
CA LYS A 246 -30.76 8.25 15.82
C LYS A 246 -32.06 8.41 16.65
N GLY A 247 -32.22 9.50 17.43
CA GLY A 247 -33.38 9.76 18.28
C GLY A 247 -33.28 9.15 19.67
N GLN A 248 -32.14 8.65 20.09
CA GLN A 248 -31.93 7.93 21.36
C GLN A 248 -31.65 8.88 22.53
N ASN A 249 -31.25 10.13 22.28
CA ASN A 249 -31.02 11.17 23.29
C ASN A 249 -31.29 12.58 22.74
N GLN A 250 -31.14 13.63 23.56
CA GLN A 250 -31.40 15.02 23.20
C GLN A 250 -30.13 15.89 23.14
N THR A 251 -28.95 15.27 22.99
CA THR A 251 -27.69 16.01 22.92
C THR A 251 -27.69 16.92 21.68
N PRO A 252 -27.17 18.17 21.79
CA PRO A 252 -26.94 19.04 20.63
C PRO A 252 -26.02 18.36 19.60
N ILE A 253 -26.30 18.57 18.31
CA ILE A 253 -25.54 17.99 17.22
C ILE A 253 -24.80 19.12 16.49
N ASN A 254 -23.47 18.99 16.39
CA ASN A 254 -22.60 19.91 15.64
C ASN A 254 -22.36 19.40 14.20
N ASN A 255 -22.28 18.09 14.03
CA ASN A 255 -22.09 17.48 12.72
C ASN A 255 -23.33 17.76 11.83
N PHE A 256 -23.09 18.31 10.64
CA PHE A 256 -24.15 18.78 9.75
C PHE A 256 -25.06 17.64 9.27
N GLU A 257 -24.48 16.54 8.82
CA GLU A 257 -25.21 15.39 8.27
C GLU A 257 -26.02 14.68 9.35
N LEU A 258 -25.48 14.54 10.57
CA LEU A 258 -26.21 14.01 11.71
C LEU A 258 -27.37 14.93 12.11
N LYS A 259 -27.21 16.26 12.01
CA LYS A 259 -28.27 17.22 12.27
C LYS A 259 -29.38 17.11 11.23
N LEU A 260 -29.03 16.96 9.95
CA LEU A 260 -30.00 16.75 8.88
C LEU A 260 -30.77 15.43 9.09
N LEU A 261 -30.07 14.35 9.45
CA LEU A 261 -30.71 13.05 9.75
C LEU A 261 -31.71 13.19 10.89
N LYS A 262 -31.36 13.87 11.98
CA LYS A 262 -32.27 14.12 13.11
C LYS A 262 -33.51 14.88 12.65
N THR A 263 -33.31 15.96 11.88
CA THR A 263 -34.41 16.79 11.37
C THR A 263 -35.32 16.01 10.44
N ALA A 264 -34.77 15.18 9.55
CA ALA A 264 -35.54 14.30 8.66
C ALA A 264 -36.41 13.33 9.47
N LYS A 265 -35.84 12.66 10.46
CA LYS A 265 -36.58 11.73 11.33
C LYS A 265 -37.69 12.42 12.14
N GLN A 266 -37.42 13.62 12.66
CA GLN A 266 -38.43 14.41 13.39
C GLN A 266 -39.64 14.78 12.49
N ASN A 267 -39.38 15.01 11.21
CA ASN A 267 -40.43 15.32 10.23
C ASN A 267 -40.99 14.07 9.51
N LYS A 268 -40.72 12.86 10.02
CA LYS A 268 -41.18 11.58 9.46
C LYS A 268 -40.73 11.37 7.99
N ILE A 269 -39.61 11.94 7.61
CA ILE A 269 -38.98 11.70 6.32
C ILE A 269 -38.12 10.44 6.44
N ASN A 270 -38.36 9.47 5.54
CA ASN A 270 -37.56 8.26 5.46
C ASN A 270 -36.17 8.60 4.92
N ALA A 271 -35.20 8.74 5.82
CA ALA A 271 -33.83 9.09 5.50
C ALA A 271 -32.86 8.29 6.33
N THR A 272 -31.76 7.90 5.70
CA THR A 272 -30.66 7.16 6.32
C THR A 272 -29.31 7.72 5.88
N LEU A 273 -28.20 7.27 6.49
CA LEU A 273 -26.86 7.62 6.08
C LEU A 273 -26.25 6.50 5.24
N SER A 274 -25.70 6.88 4.10
CA SER A 274 -24.71 6.10 3.37
C SER A 274 -23.33 6.69 3.58
N PHE A 275 -22.27 5.94 3.26
CA PHE A 275 -20.91 6.38 3.49
C PHE A 275 -20.08 6.25 2.20
N SER A 276 -19.31 7.28 1.91
CA SER A 276 -18.24 7.24 0.94
C SER A 276 -16.90 7.52 1.62
N TYR A 277 -15.84 6.98 1.06
CA TYR A 277 -14.52 7.01 1.68
C TYR A 277 -13.54 7.71 0.75
N VAL A 278 -13.00 8.83 1.19
CA VAL A 278 -12.17 9.71 0.37
C VAL A 278 -10.73 9.70 0.87
N CYS A 279 -9.77 9.47 -0.02
CA CYS A 279 -8.37 9.63 0.34
C CYS A 279 -8.02 11.12 0.45
N ASN A 280 -7.56 11.57 1.61
CA ASN A 280 -7.17 12.98 1.83
C ASN A 280 -5.94 13.39 1.01
N LYS A 281 -5.13 12.42 0.53
CA LYS A 281 -3.90 12.67 -0.25
C LYS A 281 -4.16 12.76 -1.75
N CYS A 282 -4.78 11.76 -2.36
CA CYS A 282 -5.00 11.70 -3.81
C CYS A 282 -6.43 12.03 -4.25
N LYS A 283 -7.32 12.28 -3.29
CA LYS A 283 -8.75 12.64 -3.50
C LYS A 283 -9.58 11.54 -4.19
N GLY A 284 -9.03 10.34 -4.35
CA GLY A 284 -9.80 9.20 -4.85
C GLY A 284 -10.93 8.83 -3.89
N THR A 285 -12.12 8.53 -4.43
CA THR A 285 -13.32 8.13 -3.68
C THR A 285 -13.55 6.63 -3.85
N TYR A 286 -13.94 5.96 -2.77
CA TYR A 286 -14.11 4.51 -2.73
C TYR A 286 -15.44 4.16 -2.02
N PRO A 287 -16.07 3.04 -2.38
CA PRO A 287 -17.32 2.59 -1.75
C PRO A 287 -17.08 1.89 -0.40
N LEU A 288 -15.86 1.46 -0.10
CA LEU A 288 -15.50 0.74 1.11
C LEU A 288 -14.35 1.43 1.85
N PHE A 289 -14.35 1.32 3.17
CA PHE A 289 -13.27 1.82 4.01
C PHE A 289 -11.93 1.15 3.67
N PHE A 290 -10.86 1.93 3.73
CA PHE A 290 -9.52 1.46 3.50
C PHE A 290 -8.54 2.01 4.55
N TYR A 291 -7.71 1.18 5.09
CA TYR A 291 -6.58 1.60 5.93
C TYR A 291 -5.47 2.21 5.10
N ARG A 292 -5.18 1.61 3.95
CA ARG A 292 -4.20 2.07 2.98
C ARG A 292 -4.87 2.32 1.63
N CYS A 293 -4.67 3.52 1.08
CA CYS A 293 -5.27 3.88 -0.21
C CYS A 293 -4.75 3.00 -1.35
N ASN A 294 -5.66 2.42 -2.12
CA ASN A 294 -5.30 1.54 -3.24
C ASN A 294 -4.59 2.28 -4.39
N HIS A 295 -4.85 3.59 -4.54
CA HIS A 295 -4.25 4.39 -5.61
C HIS A 295 -2.86 4.94 -5.24
N CYS A 296 -2.74 5.65 -4.12
CA CYS A 296 -1.50 6.32 -3.72
C CYS A 296 -0.71 5.60 -2.63
N ALA A 297 -1.19 4.44 -2.15
CA ALA A 297 -0.60 3.63 -1.10
C ALA A 297 -0.41 4.34 0.26
N ARG A 298 -0.97 5.54 0.46
CA ARG A 298 -0.85 6.25 1.74
C ARG A 298 -1.66 5.56 2.82
N LEU A 299 -1.02 5.23 3.93
CA LEU A 299 -1.66 4.69 5.14
C LEU A 299 -2.39 5.81 5.89
N GLY A 300 -3.53 5.48 6.53
CA GLY A 300 -4.27 6.41 7.37
C GLY A 300 -4.83 7.63 6.65
N SER A 301 -5.06 7.54 5.35
CA SER A 301 -5.54 8.65 4.53
C SER A 301 -7.03 8.62 4.22
N CYS A 302 -7.76 7.68 4.79
CA CYS A 302 -9.20 7.55 4.61
C CYS A 302 -9.94 8.59 5.44
N VAL A 303 -10.85 9.31 4.80
CA VAL A 303 -11.82 10.20 5.45
C VAL A 303 -13.20 9.65 5.17
N ILE A 304 -14.00 9.47 6.22
CA ILE A 304 -15.37 8.97 6.16
C ILE A 304 -16.28 10.16 5.86
N ILE A 305 -17.00 10.10 4.77
CA ILE A 305 -17.98 11.12 4.38
C ILE A 305 -19.37 10.52 4.49
N PRO A 306 -20.16 10.91 5.52
CA PRO A 306 -21.57 10.55 5.58
C PRO A 306 -22.37 11.32 4.53
N ASN A 307 -23.34 10.64 3.91
CA ASN A 307 -24.24 11.22 2.93
C ASN A 307 -25.67 10.89 3.33
N LEU A 308 -26.55 11.88 3.44
CA LEU A 308 -27.96 11.66 3.69
C LEU A 308 -28.63 11.18 2.40
N ILE A 309 -29.27 10.02 2.46
CA ILE A 309 -30.01 9.46 1.35
C ILE A 309 -31.44 9.13 1.77
N LYS A 310 -32.36 9.02 0.79
CA LYS A 310 -33.69 8.49 1.03
C LYS A 310 -33.57 7.00 1.33
N GLU A 311 -34.16 6.56 2.42
CA GLU A 311 -34.30 5.13 2.70
C GLU A 311 -35.34 4.56 1.72
N ASN A 312 -34.89 3.67 0.82
CA ASN A 312 -35.82 2.95 -0.05
C ASN A 312 -36.38 1.75 0.73
N ASP A 313 -37.69 1.51 0.60
CA ASP A 313 -38.38 0.38 1.26
C ASP A 313 -37.92 -1.00 0.72
N GLU A 314 -37.04 -1.04 -0.26
CA GLU A 314 -36.51 -2.27 -0.87
C GLU A 314 -34.99 -2.29 -0.89
N GLU A 315 -34.46 -3.40 -0.36
CA GLU A 315 -33.10 -3.93 -0.46
C GLU A 315 -32.04 -3.37 0.51
N CYS A 316 -32.01 -4.00 1.68
CA CYS A 316 -30.72 -4.39 2.27
C CYS A 316 -30.00 -5.34 1.29
N ILE A 317 -29.22 -4.83 0.36
CA ILE A 317 -28.23 -5.64 -0.34
C ILE A 317 -27.10 -5.87 0.66
N SER A 318 -27.19 -7.00 1.35
CA SER A 318 -26.07 -7.58 2.09
C SER A 318 -25.06 -8.10 1.09
N PHE A 319 -23.88 -7.50 1.06
CA PHE A 319 -22.70 -8.05 0.40
C PHE A 319 -21.82 -8.81 1.40
#